data_ee96519f8cf33280ab9b623b4eec5933
#
_entry.id   ee96519f8cf33280ab9b623b4eec5933
#
_cell.length_a   1.000
_cell.length_b   1.000
_cell.length_c   1.000
_cell.angle_alpha   90.00
_cell.angle_beta   90.00
_cell.angle_gamma   90.00
#
_symmetry.space_group_name_H-M   'P 1'
#
loop_
_entity.id
_entity.type
_entity.pdbx_description
1 polymer ?
#
loop_
_entity_poly.entity_id
_entity_poly.type
_entity_poly.pdbx_seq_one_letter_code
_entity_poly.pdbx_strand_id
1 'polypeptide(L)'
;MSATPTLTVLSVLVTRPAADAQHWVAQLQAQGVQAQALPLITIAALADPQPLYHIAQRLDEFAAVMFVSANAVAYFFAQLPAAQQQAWSQGRCAARAWSPGPGTTRALMQAGLAAQQIDEPAADAPQFDSEALWAGVAQQVRPGQRVLIVRGSDEQGQGSGRDWLAQQLTAVGVQVENLSAYRRIAPRLDEVARVRARQAAVDGTLWLFSSSEAIHNLVAPLPTQDWRAARAIATH
;
A
#
# COMPACT_ATOMS: atom_id res chain seq x y z
N MET A 1 1.23 -40.60 33.53
CA MET A 1 1.86 -39.27 33.52
C MET A 1 1.36 -38.55 32.27
N SER A 2 0.37 -37.68 32.43
CA SER A 2 -0.18 -36.91 31.26
C SER A 2 0.78 -35.74 30.94
N ALA A 3 1.36 -35.79 29.78
CA ALA A 3 2.15 -34.68 29.28
C ALA A 3 1.20 -33.47 29.04
N THR A 4 1.40 -32.41 29.80
CA THR A 4 0.72 -31.13 29.55
C THR A 4 1.11 -30.64 28.13
N PRO A 5 0.17 -30.33 27.24
CA PRO A 5 0.53 -29.82 25.93
C PRO A 5 1.27 -28.48 26.12
N THR A 6 2.54 -28.45 25.74
CA THR A 6 3.28 -27.18 25.63
C THR A 6 2.61 -26.33 24.58
N LEU A 7 1.93 -25.27 24.99
CA LEU A 7 1.38 -24.28 24.07
C LEU A 7 2.55 -23.68 23.26
N THR A 8 2.70 -24.12 22.03
CA THR A 8 3.68 -23.55 21.12
C THR A 8 3.22 -22.14 20.80
N VAL A 9 3.89 -21.13 21.34
CA VAL A 9 3.58 -19.73 21.06
C VAL A 9 3.85 -19.47 19.59
N LEU A 10 2.80 -19.03 18.87
CA LEU A 10 2.89 -18.74 17.44
C LEU A 10 3.86 -17.56 17.23
N SER A 11 4.97 -17.82 16.52
CA SER A 11 5.91 -16.78 16.07
C SER A 11 5.57 -16.34 14.66
N VAL A 12 5.53 -15.03 14.43
CA VAL A 12 5.13 -14.41 13.14
C VAL A 12 6.18 -13.40 12.69
N LEU A 13 6.58 -13.44 11.41
CA LEU A 13 7.36 -12.41 10.74
C LEU A 13 6.48 -11.60 9.79
N VAL A 14 6.38 -10.30 10.04
CA VAL A 14 5.63 -9.35 9.21
C VAL A 14 6.57 -8.71 8.20
N THR A 15 6.31 -8.89 6.90
CA THR A 15 7.23 -8.51 5.81
C THR A 15 6.85 -7.20 5.09
N ARG A 16 5.83 -6.51 5.55
CA ARG A 16 5.38 -5.23 5.02
C ARG A 16 6.47 -4.14 5.12
N PRO A 17 6.34 -3.01 4.40
CA PRO A 17 7.19 -1.83 4.64
C PRO A 17 7.22 -1.44 6.13
N ALA A 18 8.34 -0.86 6.58
CA ALA A 18 8.66 -0.74 8.00
C ALA A 18 7.52 -0.13 8.86
N ALA A 19 6.92 0.98 8.43
CA ALA A 19 5.84 1.62 9.19
C ALA A 19 4.60 0.72 9.32
N ASP A 20 4.20 0.08 8.22
CA ASP A 20 3.07 -0.86 8.22
C ASP A 20 3.39 -2.10 9.07
N ALA A 21 4.64 -2.62 8.98
CA ALA A 21 5.06 -3.79 9.73
C ALA A 21 5.00 -3.54 11.24
N GLN A 22 5.44 -2.37 11.72
CA GLN A 22 5.36 -2.01 13.14
C GLN A 22 3.93 -1.97 13.66
N HIS A 23 3.02 -1.39 12.88
CA HIS A 23 1.59 -1.36 13.22
C HIS A 23 1.00 -2.79 13.34
N TRP A 24 1.29 -3.65 12.38
CA TRP A 24 0.86 -5.05 12.40
C TRP A 24 1.46 -5.84 13.57
N VAL A 25 2.75 -5.64 13.84
CA VAL A 25 3.43 -6.27 14.98
C VAL A 25 2.75 -5.89 16.29
N ALA A 26 2.47 -4.60 16.50
CA ALA A 26 1.79 -4.13 17.70
C ALA A 26 0.39 -4.76 17.88
N GLN A 27 -0.38 -4.87 16.79
CA GLN A 27 -1.71 -5.50 16.83
C GLN A 27 -1.63 -7.00 17.14
N LEU A 28 -0.70 -7.73 16.52
CA LEU A 28 -0.50 -9.17 16.77
C LEU A 28 -0.03 -9.42 18.20
N GLN A 29 0.90 -8.61 18.70
CA GLN A 29 1.38 -8.70 20.09
C GLN A 29 0.27 -8.42 21.10
N ALA A 30 -0.63 -7.47 20.83
CA ALA A 30 -1.80 -7.22 21.66
C ALA A 30 -2.78 -8.42 21.72
N GLN A 31 -2.72 -9.33 20.75
CA GLN A 31 -3.46 -10.61 20.73
C GLN A 31 -2.64 -11.79 21.28
N GLY A 32 -1.49 -11.55 21.91
CA GLY A 32 -0.64 -12.59 22.50
C GLY A 32 0.23 -13.37 21.49
N VAL A 33 0.34 -12.90 20.24
CA VAL A 33 1.18 -13.51 19.19
C VAL A 33 2.60 -12.95 19.31
N GLN A 34 3.63 -13.80 19.25
CA GLN A 34 5.02 -13.35 19.15
C GLN A 34 5.29 -12.87 17.71
N ALA A 35 5.15 -11.57 17.49
CA ALA A 35 5.35 -10.97 16.17
C ALA A 35 6.61 -10.11 16.14
N GLN A 36 7.31 -10.16 15.00
CA GLN A 36 8.48 -9.33 14.71
C GLN A 36 8.37 -8.79 13.28
N ALA A 37 8.92 -7.60 13.05
CA ALA A 37 9.04 -7.02 11.73
C ALA A 37 10.33 -7.51 11.05
N LEU A 38 10.19 -7.94 9.79
CA LEU A 38 11.30 -8.14 8.84
C LEU A 38 10.89 -7.49 7.51
N PRO A 39 10.98 -6.16 7.38
CA PRO A 39 10.54 -5.47 6.17
C PRO A 39 11.31 -5.95 4.95
N LEU A 40 10.58 -6.41 3.93
CA LEU A 40 11.13 -6.90 2.67
C LEU A 40 10.83 -5.96 1.49
N ILE A 41 10.27 -4.80 1.78
CA ILE A 41 10.05 -3.70 0.84
C ILE A 41 10.43 -2.42 1.54
N THR A 42 11.29 -1.61 0.92
CA THR A 42 11.60 -0.26 1.37
C THR A 42 10.81 0.74 0.52
N ILE A 43 10.16 1.68 1.18
CA ILE A 43 9.49 2.79 0.52
C ILE A 43 10.45 3.99 0.52
N ALA A 44 10.72 4.54 -0.66
CA ALA A 44 11.63 5.67 -0.84
C ALA A 44 10.96 6.79 -1.64
N ALA A 45 11.37 8.03 -1.40
CA ALA A 45 10.95 9.16 -2.21
C ALA A 45 11.40 8.99 -3.68
N LEU A 46 10.70 9.66 -4.59
CA LEU A 46 11.14 9.78 -5.97
C LEU A 46 12.45 10.56 -6.05
N ALA A 47 13.29 10.20 -7.03
CA ALA A 47 14.50 10.96 -7.33
C ALA A 47 14.15 12.31 -7.98
N ASP A 48 13.09 12.35 -8.80
CA ASP A 48 12.58 13.55 -9.45
C ASP A 48 11.12 13.81 -9.00
N PRO A 49 10.86 14.90 -8.26
CA PRO A 49 9.51 15.28 -7.83
C PRO A 49 8.76 16.12 -8.88
N GLN A 50 9.38 16.50 -9.99
CA GLN A 50 8.78 17.41 -11.00
C GLN A 50 7.41 16.93 -11.53
N PRO A 51 7.20 15.63 -11.83
CA PRO A 51 5.88 15.17 -12.28
C PRO A 51 4.77 15.47 -11.26
N LEU A 52 5.08 15.35 -9.96
CA LEU A 52 4.11 15.67 -8.91
C LEU A 52 3.80 17.17 -8.85
N TYR A 53 4.82 18.03 -8.96
CA TYR A 53 4.61 19.48 -9.00
C TYR A 53 3.75 19.91 -10.19
N HIS A 54 3.94 19.30 -11.35
CA HIS A 54 3.09 19.57 -12.53
C HIS A 54 1.63 19.15 -12.30
N ILE A 55 1.41 18.01 -11.67
CA ILE A 55 0.06 17.55 -11.30
C ILE A 55 -0.57 18.47 -10.26
N ALA A 56 0.20 18.89 -9.25
CA ALA A 56 -0.29 19.79 -8.21
C ALA A 56 -0.86 21.11 -8.76
N GLN A 57 -0.27 21.64 -9.85
CA GLN A 57 -0.76 22.86 -10.52
C GLN A 57 -2.07 22.66 -11.28
N ARG A 58 -2.43 21.42 -11.59
CA ARG A 58 -3.59 21.05 -12.40
C ARG A 58 -4.59 20.17 -11.64
N LEU A 59 -4.52 20.16 -10.32
CA LEU A 59 -5.32 19.26 -9.49
C LEU A 59 -6.83 19.42 -9.73
N ASP A 60 -7.27 20.66 -10.01
CA ASP A 60 -8.67 20.99 -10.31
C ASP A 60 -9.15 20.47 -11.68
N GLU A 61 -8.26 20.02 -12.57
CA GLU A 61 -8.64 19.40 -13.83
C GLU A 61 -9.12 17.94 -13.66
N PHE A 62 -8.88 17.34 -12.50
CA PHE A 62 -9.28 15.97 -12.23
C PHE A 62 -10.64 15.92 -11.54
N ALA A 63 -11.51 15.03 -12.02
CA ALA A 63 -12.75 14.69 -11.32
C ALA A 63 -12.46 13.93 -10.03
N ALA A 64 -11.43 13.09 -10.04
CA ALA A 64 -10.99 12.35 -8.86
C ALA A 64 -9.49 12.04 -8.89
N VAL A 65 -8.93 11.84 -7.70
CA VAL A 65 -7.57 11.33 -7.46
C VAL A 65 -7.67 10.04 -6.67
N MET A 66 -7.33 8.93 -7.30
CA MET A 66 -7.28 7.61 -6.68
C MET A 66 -5.92 7.36 -6.02
N PHE A 67 -5.91 7.05 -4.74
CA PHE A 67 -4.71 6.65 -3.99
C PHE A 67 -4.71 5.15 -3.76
N VAL A 68 -3.76 4.43 -4.35
CA VAL A 68 -3.73 2.96 -4.25
C VAL A 68 -3.32 2.44 -2.87
N SER A 69 -2.78 3.29 -1.98
CA SER A 69 -2.32 2.91 -0.65
C SER A 69 -2.10 4.13 0.26
N ALA A 70 -1.98 3.90 1.57
CA ALA A 70 -1.59 4.91 2.54
C ALA A 70 -0.22 5.56 2.22
N ASN A 71 0.73 4.79 1.67
CA ASN A 71 2.02 5.33 1.23
C ASN A 71 1.85 6.30 0.05
N ALA A 72 0.93 6.02 -0.89
CA ALA A 72 0.63 6.93 -1.99
C ALA A 72 0.11 8.28 -1.45
N VAL A 73 -0.76 8.25 -0.45
CA VAL A 73 -1.24 9.47 0.24
C VAL A 73 -0.08 10.20 0.90
N ALA A 74 0.68 9.52 1.76
CA ALA A 74 1.75 10.15 2.54
C ALA A 74 2.78 10.84 1.65
N TYR A 75 3.26 10.17 0.61
CA TYR A 75 4.27 10.73 -0.29
C TYR A 75 3.72 11.80 -1.23
N PHE A 76 2.46 11.70 -1.65
CA PHE A 76 1.81 12.74 -2.44
C PHE A 76 1.65 14.02 -1.63
N PHE A 77 1.05 13.94 -0.44
CA PHE A 77 0.79 15.10 0.39
C PHE A 77 2.06 15.73 0.97
N ALA A 78 3.10 14.94 1.25
CA ALA A 78 4.40 15.46 1.68
C ALA A 78 5.07 16.38 0.64
N GLN A 79 4.72 16.23 -0.63
CA GLN A 79 5.28 17.01 -1.74
C GLN A 79 4.27 18.00 -2.34
N LEU A 80 2.98 17.90 -1.95
CA LEU A 80 1.95 18.83 -2.43
C LEU A 80 2.21 20.20 -1.80
N PRO A 81 2.30 21.30 -2.59
CA PRO A 81 2.47 22.64 -2.02
C PRO A 81 1.37 22.98 -1.02
N ALA A 82 1.73 23.65 0.07
CA ALA A 82 0.82 23.94 1.18
C ALA A 82 -0.48 24.64 0.76
N ALA A 83 -0.41 25.54 -0.23
CA ALA A 83 -1.58 26.23 -0.76
C ALA A 83 -2.60 25.26 -1.40
N GLN A 84 -2.13 24.27 -2.18
CA GLN A 84 -2.97 23.24 -2.80
C GLN A 84 -3.53 22.27 -1.76
N GLN A 85 -2.70 21.86 -0.79
CA GLN A 85 -3.16 21.04 0.32
C GLN A 85 -4.27 21.75 1.11
N GLN A 86 -4.09 23.02 1.44
CA GLN A 86 -5.09 23.82 2.12
C GLN A 86 -6.35 24.02 1.26
N ALA A 87 -6.20 24.27 -0.04
CA ALA A 87 -7.33 24.41 -0.95
C ALA A 87 -8.17 23.11 -0.98
N TRP A 88 -7.52 21.96 -1.04
CA TRP A 88 -8.22 20.68 -1.07
C TRP A 88 -8.90 20.38 0.28
N SER A 89 -8.20 20.51 1.40
CA SER A 89 -8.76 20.28 2.73
C SER A 89 -9.96 21.19 3.07
N GLN A 90 -9.97 22.40 2.51
CA GLN A 90 -11.08 23.36 2.65
C GLN A 90 -12.22 23.18 1.62
N GLY A 91 -12.17 22.13 0.79
CA GLY A 91 -13.19 21.86 -0.23
C GLY A 91 -13.17 22.84 -1.41
N ARG A 92 -12.08 23.60 -1.60
CA ARG A 92 -11.92 24.53 -2.74
C ARG A 92 -11.37 23.85 -3.98
N CYS A 93 -10.78 22.65 -3.86
CA CYS A 93 -10.43 21.78 -4.97
C CYS A 93 -11.61 20.85 -5.25
N ALA A 94 -12.03 20.76 -6.49
CA ALA A 94 -13.19 19.96 -6.91
C ALA A 94 -12.88 18.46 -7.00
N ALA A 95 -11.61 18.07 -7.07
CA ALA A 95 -11.21 16.69 -7.18
C ALA A 95 -11.62 15.88 -5.93
N ARG A 96 -12.34 14.78 -6.15
CA ARG A 96 -12.64 13.82 -5.09
C ARG A 96 -11.42 12.95 -4.79
N ALA A 97 -11.25 12.53 -3.55
CA ALA A 97 -10.22 11.58 -3.19
C ALA A 97 -10.81 10.17 -3.15
N TRP A 98 -10.24 9.24 -3.91
CA TRP A 98 -10.67 7.85 -3.95
C TRP A 98 -9.71 6.95 -3.18
N SER A 99 -10.28 6.09 -2.36
CA SER A 99 -9.58 5.14 -1.50
C SER A 99 -10.07 3.70 -1.75
N PRO A 100 -9.18 2.70 -1.91
CA PRO A 100 -9.60 1.31 -2.06
C PRO A 100 -9.97 0.65 -0.72
N GLY A 101 -9.78 1.35 0.41
CA GLY A 101 -10.11 0.78 1.71
C GLY A 101 -9.63 1.59 2.92
N PRO A 102 -9.98 1.13 4.13
CA PRO A 102 -9.95 1.93 5.36
C PRO A 102 -8.56 2.44 5.77
N GLY A 103 -7.49 1.74 5.39
CA GLY A 103 -6.12 2.20 5.67
C GLY A 103 -5.75 3.46 4.87
N THR A 104 -6.15 3.51 3.60
CA THR A 104 -5.93 4.67 2.73
C THR A 104 -6.86 5.82 3.10
N THR A 105 -8.13 5.55 3.42
CA THR A 105 -9.09 6.54 3.93
C THR A 105 -8.56 7.23 5.18
N ARG A 106 -8.07 6.46 6.13
CA ARG A 106 -7.47 7.03 7.37
C ARG A 106 -6.28 7.94 7.04
N ALA A 107 -5.42 7.56 6.11
CA ALA A 107 -4.30 8.39 5.69
C ALA A 107 -4.75 9.70 5.03
N LEU A 108 -5.80 9.68 4.20
CA LEU A 108 -6.40 10.87 3.60
C LEU A 108 -6.98 11.81 4.66
N MET A 109 -7.68 11.27 5.66
CA MET A 109 -8.21 12.07 6.78
C MET A 109 -7.07 12.68 7.61
N GLN A 110 -6.00 11.95 7.87
CA GLN A 110 -4.80 12.45 8.54
C GLN A 110 -4.08 13.55 7.74
N ALA A 111 -4.15 13.49 6.40
CA ALA A 111 -3.66 14.53 5.50
C ALA A 111 -4.58 15.77 5.45
N GLY A 112 -5.70 15.77 6.18
CA GLY A 112 -6.59 16.92 6.35
C GLY A 112 -7.86 16.91 5.47
N LEU A 113 -8.14 15.85 4.71
CA LEU A 113 -9.37 15.76 3.94
C LEU A 113 -10.55 15.38 4.86
N ALA A 114 -11.70 16.01 4.64
CA ALA A 114 -12.93 15.65 5.31
C ALA A 114 -13.52 14.35 4.70
N ALA A 115 -14.24 13.56 5.49
CA ALA A 115 -14.82 12.30 5.04
C ALA A 115 -15.73 12.48 3.80
N GLN A 116 -16.43 13.62 3.69
CA GLN A 116 -17.31 13.94 2.55
C GLN A 116 -16.56 14.12 1.23
N GLN A 117 -15.24 14.34 1.27
CA GLN A 117 -14.39 14.49 0.09
C GLN A 117 -13.81 13.15 -0.38
N ILE A 118 -14.02 12.08 0.40
CA ILE A 118 -13.42 10.77 0.18
C ILE A 118 -14.51 9.79 -0.27
N ASP A 119 -14.25 9.06 -1.34
CA ASP A 119 -15.06 7.91 -1.74
C ASP A 119 -14.26 6.63 -1.45
N GLU A 120 -14.92 5.68 -0.81
CA GLU A 120 -14.36 4.38 -0.47
C GLU A 120 -15.41 3.28 -0.67
N PRO A 121 -15.01 1.99 -0.72
CA PRO A 121 -15.95 0.89 -0.72
C PRO A 121 -16.92 0.97 0.46
N ALA A 122 -18.12 0.43 0.29
CA ALA A 122 -19.09 0.34 1.38
C ALA A 122 -18.48 -0.41 2.60
N ALA A 123 -18.86 0.00 3.81
CA ALA A 123 -18.29 -0.54 5.03
C ALA A 123 -18.52 -2.06 5.20
N ASP A 124 -19.56 -2.60 4.58
CA ASP A 124 -19.93 -4.01 4.53
C ASP A 124 -19.43 -4.73 3.27
N ALA A 125 -18.58 -4.08 2.46
CA ALA A 125 -18.00 -4.71 1.27
C ALA A 125 -17.21 -5.96 1.67
N PRO A 126 -17.36 -7.06 0.91
CA PRO A 126 -16.66 -8.33 1.21
C PRO A 126 -15.14 -8.21 1.02
N GLN A 127 -14.70 -7.23 0.24
CA GLN A 127 -13.29 -6.92 -0.01
C GLN A 127 -13.10 -5.41 -0.10
N PHE A 128 -11.88 -4.96 0.23
CA PHE A 128 -11.46 -3.58 0.09
C PHE A 128 -10.40 -3.49 -1.01
N ASP A 129 -10.86 -3.24 -2.22
CA ASP A 129 -10.04 -3.19 -3.43
C ASP A 129 -10.60 -2.20 -4.47
N SER A 130 -9.98 -2.17 -5.64
CA SER A 130 -10.39 -1.30 -6.75
C SER A 130 -11.75 -1.69 -7.33
N GLU A 131 -12.12 -2.95 -7.29
CA GLU A 131 -13.38 -3.50 -7.77
C GLU A 131 -14.55 -3.02 -6.89
N ALA A 132 -14.38 -3.12 -5.57
CA ALA A 132 -15.37 -2.64 -4.62
C ALA A 132 -15.51 -1.11 -4.65
N LEU A 133 -14.40 -0.38 -4.81
CA LEU A 133 -14.45 1.07 -5.01
C LEU A 133 -15.22 1.44 -6.28
N TRP A 134 -14.92 0.77 -7.40
CA TRP A 134 -15.57 1.04 -8.68
C TRP A 134 -17.09 0.90 -8.62
N ALA A 135 -17.61 -0.08 -7.88
CA ALA A 135 -19.05 -0.26 -7.68
C ALA A 135 -19.73 1.00 -7.10
N GLY A 136 -19.01 1.76 -6.26
CA GLY A 136 -19.51 3.00 -5.66
C GLY A 136 -19.32 4.26 -6.52
N VAL A 137 -18.24 4.30 -7.34
CA VAL A 137 -17.85 5.53 -8.05
C VAL A 137 -18.14 5.53 -9.56
N ALA A 138 -18.47 4.39 -10.15
CA ALA A 138 -18.68 4.27 -11.60
C ALA A 138 -19.70 5.26 -12.16
N GLN A 139 -20.74 5.58 -11.40
CA GLN A 139 -21.78 6.54 -11.82
C GLN A 139 -21.39 8.01 -11.61
N GLN A 140 -20.29 8.28 -10.93
CA GLN A 140 -19.82 9.64 -10.65
C GLN A 140 -19.00 10.22 -11.82
N VAL A 141 -18.42 9.36 -12.66
CA VAL A 141 -17.58 9.78 -13.78
C VAL A 141 -18.33 9.88 -15.09
N ARG A 142 -17.85 10.72 -15.99
CA ARG A 142 -18.41 10.95 -17.32
C ARG A 142 -17.32 10.87 -18.37
N PRO A 143 -17.65 10.49 -19.63
CA PRO A 143 -16.71 10.53 -20.74
C PRO A 143 -16.05 11.92 -20.87
N GLY A 144 -14.76 11.94 -21.15
CA GLY A 144 -13.96 13.15 -21.27
C GLY A 144 -13.40 13.72 -19.97
N GLN A 145 -13.90 13.30 -18.80
CA GLN A 145 -13.29 13.66 -17.51
C GLN A 145 -11.92 13.01 -17.32
N ARG A 146 -11.13 13.57 -16.42
CA ARG A 146 -9.79 13.08 -16.07
C ARG A 146 -9.79 12.50 -14.67
N VAL A 147 -9.13 11.38 -14.49
CA VAL A 147 -8.87 10.75 -13.18
C VAL A 147 -7.37 10.51 -13.05
N LEU A 148 -6.81 10.94 -11.92
CA LEU A 148 -5.43 10.65 -11.56
C LEU A 148 -5.37 9.40 -10.71
N ILE A 149 -4.43 8.49 -11.01
CA ILE A 149 -4.10 7.34 -10.15
C ILE A 149 -2.72 7.55 -9.56
N VAL A 150 -2.65 7.75 -8.25
CA VAL A 150 -1.42 7.94 -7.48
C VAL A 150 -0.97 6.59 -6.91
N ARG A 151 0.22 6.13 -7.32
CA ARG A 151 0.76 4.81 -7.00
C ARG A 151 2.25 4.86 -6.64
N GLY A 152 2.82 3.72 -6.28
CA GLY A 152 4.27 3.52 -6.24
C GLY A 152 4.80 3.07 -7.58
N SER A 153 6.10 3.27 -7.83
CA SER A 153 6.85 2.63 -8.90
C SER A 153 7.83 1.60 -8.33
N ASP A 154 8.27 0.69 -9.17
CA ASP A 154 9.41 -0.19 -8.91
C ASP A 154 10.75 0.55 -9.03
N GLU A 155 11.86 -0.18 -8.91
CA GLU A 155 13.21 0.38 -9.05
C GLU A 155 13.48 0.94 -10.45
N GLN A 156 12.82 0.41 -11.47
CA GLN A 156 12.92 0.83 -12.88
C GLN A 156 12.01 2.02 -13.22
N GLY A 157 11.23 2.51 -12.25
CA GLY A 157 10.29 3.62 -12.43
C GLY A 157 8.96 3.21 -13.07
N GLN A 158 8.72 1.90 -13.27
CA GLN A 158 7.46 1.43 -13.80
C GLN A 158 6.39 1.39 -12.70
N GLY A 159 5.17 1.80 -13.03
CA GLY A 159 4.05 1.80 -12.10
C GLY A 159 3.76 0.38 -11.60
N SER A 160 3.74 0.21 -10.27
CA SER A 160 3.43 -1.07 -9.64
C SER A 160 1.95 -1.17 -9.32
N GLY A 161 1.34 -2.31 -9.60
CA GLY A 161 -0.04 -2.62 -9.24
C GLY A 161 -0.91 -3.03 -10.43
N ARG A 162 -2.14 -3.49 -10.13
CA ARG A 162 -3.11 -3.87 -11.15
C ARG A 162 -3.68 -2.64 -11.86
N ASP A 163 -3.79 -2.70 -13.18
CA ASP A 163 -4.35 -1.62 -14.00
C ASP A 163 -5.86 -1.77 -14.23
N TRP A 164 -6.52 -2.66 -13.48
CA TRP A 164 -7.93 -2.96 -13.67
C TRP A 164 -8.83 -1.72 -13.62
N LEU A 165 -8.67 -0.88 -12.60
CA LEU A 165 -9.45 0.37 -12.47
C LEU A 165 -9.19 1.33 -13.64
N ALA A 166 -7.94 1.46 -14.06
CA ALA A 166 -7.59 2.29 -15.23
C ALA A 166 -8.28 1.78 -16.49
N GLN A 167 -8.36 0.46 -16.68
CA GLN A 167 -9.08 -0.15 -17.80
C GLN A 167 -10.58 0.13 -17.73
N GLN A 168 -11.24 0.02 -16.56
CA GLN A 168 -12.65 0.33 -16.38
C GLN A 168 -12.94 1.80 -16.69
N LEU A 169 -12.13 2.72 -16.16
CA LEU A 169 -12.24 4.16 -16.42
C LEU A 169 -12.10 4.47 -17.90
N THR A 170 -11.10 3.88 -18.56
CA THR A 170 -10.87 4.08 -20.01
C THR A 170 -12.04 3.51 -20.83
N ALA A 171 -12.60 2.37 -20.44
CA ALA A 171 -13.74 1.75 -21.13
C ALA A 171 -15.00 2.64 -21.13
N VAL A 172 -15.17 3.49 -20.11
CA VAL A 172 -16.27 4.48 -20.05
C VAL A 172 -15.87 5.87 -20.56
N GLY A 173 -14.74 5.99 -21.25
CA GLY A 173 -14.29 7.22 -21.91
C GLY A 173 -13.63 8.25 -20.99
N VAL A 174 -13.19 7.85 -19.81
CA VAL A 174 -12.42 8.70 -18.88
C VAL A 174 -10.95 8.68 -19.25
N GLN A 175 -10.29 9.84 -19.20
CA GLN A 175 -8.86 9.97 -19.40
C GLN A 175 -8.14 9.66 -18.10
N VAL A 176 -7.28 8.63 -18.08
CA VAL A 176 -6.53 8.22 -16.90
C VAL A 176 -5.09 8.71 -16.99
N GLU A 177 -4.65 9.44 -15.96
CA GLU A 177 -3.24 9.76 -15.75
C GLU A 177 -2.71 8.94 -14.56
N ASN A 178 -1.47 8.46 -14.70
CA ASN A 178 -0.79 7.75 -13.63
C ASN A 178 0.35 8.61 -13.08
N LEU A 179 0.43 8.73 -11.76
CA LEU A 179 1.50 9.40 -11.05
C LEU A 179 2.18 8.45 -10.08
N SER A 180 3.47 8.24 -10.24
CA SER A 180 4.28 7.63 -9.19
C SER A 180 4.57 8.68 -8.13
N ALA A 181 4.23 8.42 -6.86
CA ALA A 181 4.51 9.31 -5.74
C ALA A 181 5.70 8.82 -4.89
N TYR A 182 6.06 7.55 -4.97
CA TYR A 182 7.16 6.92 -4.25
C TYR A 182 7.72 5.73 -5.01
N ARG A 183 8.90 5.26 -4.60
CA ARG A 183 9.49 4.03 -5.14
C ARG A 183 9.44 2.91 -4.12
N ARG A 184 9.27 1.68 -4.62
CA ARG A 184 9.42 0.44 -3.89
C ARG A 184 10.75 -0.16 -4.30
N ILE A 185 11.61 -0.39 -3.34
CA ILE A 185 12.95 -0.93 -3.58
C ILE A 185 13.20 -2.12 -2.65
N ALA A 186 14.04 -3.04 -3.11
CA ALA A 186 14.49 -4.14 -2.29
C ALA A 186 15.30 -3.62 -1.08
N PRO A 187 15.02 -4.09 0.16
CA PRO A 187 15.82 -3.71 1.32
C PRO A 187 17.20 -4.38 1.25
N ARG A 188 18.19 -3.70 1.80
CA ARG A 188 19.48 -4.34 2.09
C ARG A 188 19.35 -5.12 3.40
N LEU A 189 19.22 -6.44 3.32
CA LEU A 189 19.22 -7.28 4.51
C LEU A 189 20.63 -7.30 5.11
N ASP A 190 20.78 -6.82 6.34
CA ASP A 190 22.00 -7.00 7.12
C ASP A 190 22.15 -8.45 7.59
N GLU A 191 23.26 -8.78 8.26
CA GLU A 191 23.51 -10.15 8.66
C GLU A 191 22.50 -10.63 9.73
N VAL A 192 22.03 -9.76 10.61
CA VAL A 192 21.01 -10.10 11.61
C VAL A 192 19.70 -10.49 10.93
N ALA A 193 19.25 -9.70 9.96
CA ALA A 193 18.05 -9.99 9.17
C ALA A 193 18.20 -11.30 8.37
N ARG A 194 19.37 -11.56 7.76
CA ARG A 194 19.65 -12.80 7.04
C ARG A 194 19.63 -14.03 7.96
N VAL A 195 20.26 -13.95 9.12
CA VAL A 195 20.25 -15.02 10.13
C VAL A 195 18.82 -15.30 10.57
N ARG A 196 18.05 -14.25 10.88
CA ARG A 196 16.65 -14.39 11.28
C ARG A 196 15.80 -15.03 10.18
N ALA A 197 16.02 -14.63 8.92
CA ALA A 197 15.31 -15.22 7.77
C ALA A 197 15.62 -16.72 7.61
N ARG A 198 16.90 -17.12 7.74
CA ARG A 198 17.31 -18.54 7.68
C ARG A 198 16.69 -19.37 8.80
N GLN A 199 16.66 -18.83 10.02
CA GLN A 199 16.01 -19.48 11.16
C GLN A 199 14.52 -19.66 10.93
N ALA A 200 13.83 -18.60 10.49
CA ALA A 200 12.40 -18.62 10.23
C ALA A 200 11.99 -19.55 9.08
N ALA A 201 12.92 -19.94 8.22
CA ALA A 201 12.67 -20.92 7.17
C ALA A 201 12.44 -22.35 7.73
N VAL A 202 12.92 -22.65 8.97
CA VAL A 202 12.93 -24.01 9.50
C VAL A 202 12.39 -24.14 10.94
N ASP A 203 12.25 -23.03 11.68
CA ASP A 203 11.87 -23.06 13.11
C ASP A 203 10.34 -23.05 13.35
N GLY A 204 9.54 -23.12 12.26
CA GLY A 204 8.07 -23.08 12.33
C GLY A 204 7.49 -21.67 12.43
N THR A 205 8.30 -20.62 12.36
CA THR A 205 7.83 -19.23 12.26
C THR A 205 6.95 -19.05 11.04
N LEU A 206 5.83 -18.35 11.21
CA LEU A 206 4.87 -18.05 10.15
C LEU A 206 5.25 -16.74 9.46
N TRP A 207 5.48 -16.78 8.17
CA TRP A 207 5.71 -15.61 7.34
C TRP A 207 4.38 -14.98 6.93
N LEU A 208 4.23 -13.67 7.09
CA LEU A 208 3.06 -12.94 6.64
C LEU A 208 3.45 -12.04 5.46
N PHE A 209 3.09 -12.48 4.25
CA PHE A 209 3.34 -11.76 3.00
C PHE A 209 2.08 -11.02 2.53
N SER A 210 2.25 -9.79 2.07
CA SER A 210 1.21 -8.99 1.42
C SER A 210 1.60 -8.56 0.00
N SER A 211 2.68 -9.14 -0.55
CA SER A 211 3.16 -8.83 -1.89
C SER A 211 4.10 -9.93 -2.37
N SER A 212 3.96 -10.34 -3.62
CA SER A 212 4.90 -11.26 -4.30
C SER A 212 6.31 -10.66 -4.42
N GLU A 213 6.41 -9.33 -4.52
CA GLU A 213 7.69 -8.61 -4.49
C GLU A 213 8.47 -8.87 -3.20
N ALA A 214 7.80 -8.90 -2.04
CA ALA A 214 8.44 -9.23 -0.77
C ALA A 214 9.04 -10.64 -0.77
N ILE A 215 8.37 -11.61 -1.40
CA ILE A 215 8.90 -12.97 -1.55
C ILE A 215 10.16 -12.96 -2.43
N HIS A 216 10.12 -12.24 -3.56
CA HIS A 216 11.28 -12.09 -4.44
C HIS A 216 12.47 -11.46 -3.68
N ASN A 217 12.23 -10.38 -2.94
CA ASN A 217 13.25 -9.68 -2.16
C ASN A 217 13.80 -10.50 -0.98
N LEU A 218 13.08 -11.51 -0.52
CA LEU A 218 13.57 -12.47 0.47
C LEU A 218 14.47 -13.53 -0.19
N VAL A 219 14.03 -14.09 -1.31
CA VAL A 219 14.69 -15.25 -1.93
C VAL A 219 15.96 -14.84 -2.67
N ALA A 220 15.95 -13.72 -3.40
CA ALA A 220 17.06 -13.26 -4.23
C ALA A 220 18.39 -13.12 -3.45
N PRO A 221 18.45 -12.51 -2.25
CA PRO A 221 19.70 -12.41 -1.46
C PRO A 221 20.10 -13.70 -0.74
N LEU A 222 19.26 -14.75 -0.75
CA LEU A 222 19.47 -16.03 -0.07
C LEU A 222 19.31 -17.23 -1.03
N PRO A 223 20.07 -17.29 -2.14
CA PRO A 223 19.81 -18.23 -3.23
C PRO A 223 20.04 -19.71 -2.85
N THR A 224 20.80 -19.99 -1.79
CA THR A 224 21.08 -21.36 -1.34
C THR A 224 20.19 -21.82 -0.18
N GLN A 225 19.26 -20.94 0.28
CA GLN A 225 18.35 -21.29 1.37
C GLN A 225 17.26 -22.25 0.89
N ASP A 226 17.08 -23.35 1.62
CA ASP A 226 15.94 -24.23 1.42
C ASP A 226 14.68 -23.65 2.12
N TRP A 227 13.64 -23.39 1.34
CA TRP A 227 12.38 -22.82 1.83
C TRP A 227 11.24 -23.85 1.96
N ARG A 228 11.47 -25.15 1.69
CA ARG A 228 10.42 -26.17 1.67
C ARG A 228 9.73 -26.37 3.02
N ALA A 229 10.42 -26.09 4.12
CA ALA A 229 9.86 -26.19 5.47
C ALA A 229 9.20 -24.86 5.94
N ALA A 230 9.37 -23.77 5.19
CA ALA A 230 8.83 -22.48 5.57
C ALA A 230 7.28 -22.46 5.53
N ARG A 231 6.69 -21.82 6.52
CA ARG A 231 5.24 -21.67 6.65
C ARG A 231 4.85 -20.23 6.34
N ALA A 232 3.92 -20.01 5.44
CA ALA A 232 3.54 -18.67 5.01
C ALA A 232 2.02 -18.49 4.89
N ILE A 233 1.56 -17.28 5.16
CA ILE A 233 0.27 -16.76 4.76
C ILE A 233 0.53 -15.63 3.77
N ALA A 234 -0.15 -15.66 2.62
CA ALA A 234 -0.15 -14.58 1.65
C ALA A 234 -1.57 -14.00 1.53
N THR A 235 -1.68 -12.68 1.42
CA THR A 235 -2.97 -11.99 1.30
C THR A 235 -3.39 -11.71 -0.15
N HIS A 236 -2.55 -12.12 -1.12
CA HIS A 236 -2.82 -12.01 -2.56
C HIS A 236 -2.38 -13.28 -3.27
#